data_87f808a297435ba8569e640fa6047893
#
_entry.id   87f808a297435ba8569e640fa6047893
#
_cell.length_a   1.000
_cell.length_b   1.000
_cell.length_c   1.000
_cell.angle_alpha   90.00
_cell.angle_beta   90.00
_cell.angle_gamma   90.00
#
_symmetry.space_group_name_H-M   'P 1'
#
loop_
_entity.id
_entity.type
_entity.pdbx_description
1 polymer ?
#
loop_
_entity_poly.entity_id
_entity_poly.type
_entity_poly.pdbx_seq_one_letter_code
_entity_poly.pdbx_strand_id
1 'polypeptide(L)'
;MPAYNAAKTLEQTYREVPKEFVDEIILVDDGSHDSTAKVAAELGLTTFVHRQNLGYGRNQKTCYREALRRGADIVIMLHPDYQYSPNLIVSLAGMIAFGEYDVALGSRILGVGALKGGMPLYKYISNRFLTFFQNILMKYKLSEYHTGYRAFSRTVLDTLPLEANSDDFAFDNQMLAQIVFFGYRMGEVSCPTRYFPGASSISFARSVKYGFGVLATSIQFRLQKWGLANFRIFSAEGHKLLPDYYVMVKE
;
A
#
# COMPACT_ATOMS: atom_id res chain seq x y z
N MET A 1 7.98 -4.23 3.26
CA MET A 1 8.06 -4.62 1.82
C MET A 1 7.22 -5.87 1.59
N PRO A 2 6.05 -5.79 0.94
CA PRO A 2 5.29 -6.97 0.52
C PRO A 2 5.92 -7.53 -0.77
N ALA A 3 6.33 -8.78 -0.76
CA ALA A 3 7.05 -9.41 -1.85
C ALA A 3 6.31 -10.64 -2.41
N TYR A 4 6.36 -10.80 -3.72
CA TYR A 4 5.99 -12.02 -4.44
C TYR A 4 6.75 -12.10 -5.76
N ASN A 5 7.65 -13.08 -5.89
CA ASN A 5 8.56 -13.26 -7.03
C ASN A 5 9.36 -11.98 -7.34
N ALA A 6 10.02 -11.41 -6.34
CA ALA A 6 10.73 -10.14 -6.41
C ALA A 6 12.28 -10.29 -6.37
N ALA A 7 12.82 -11.50 -6.47
CA ALA A 7 14.25 -11.76 -6.34
C ALA A 7 15.14 -10.88 -7.25
N LYS A 8 14.64 -10.51 -8.44
CA LYS A 8 15.38 -9.73 -9.43
C LYS A 8 15.54 -8.25 -9.08
N THR A 9 14.63 -7.70 -8.29
CA THR A 9 14.53 -6.25 -8.03
C THR A 9 14.73 -5.89 -6.57
N LEU A 10 14.60 -6.86 -5.67
CA LEU A 10 14.69 -6.67 -4.23
C LEU A 10 16.01 -6.03 -3.80
N GLU A 11 17.16 -6.58 -4.25
CA GLU A 11 18.47 -6.07 -3.88
C GLU A 11 18.67 -4.62 -4.32
N GLN A 12 18.27 -4.29 -5.55
CA GLN A 12 18.36 -2.93 -6.08
C GLN A 12 17.48 -1.97 -5.27
N THR A 13 16.25 -2.35 -4.95
CA THR A 13 15.35 -1.55 -4.13
C THR A 13 15.95 -1.33 -2.74
N TYR A 14 16.49 -2.38 -2.11
CA TYR A 14 17.10 -2.32 -0.77
C TYR A 14 18.32 -1.40 -0.72
N ARG A 15 19.18 -1.44 -1.75
CA ARG A 15 20.39 -0.61 -1.79
C ARG A 15 20.11 0.88 -1.82
N GLU A 16 18.99 1.31 -2.41
CA GLU A 16 18.58 2.72 -2.50
C GLU A 16 17.79 3.21 -1.26
N VAL A 17 17.44 2.32 -0.30
CA VAL A 17 16.79 2.77 0.94
C VAL A 17 17.76 3.62 1.75
N PRO A 18 17.36 4.86 2.15
CA PRO A 18 18.18 5.73 3.00
C PRO A 18 18.19 5.18 4.44
N LYS A 19 19.13 4.29 4.72
CA LYS A 19 19.17 3.47 5.96
C LYS A 19 19.37 4.29 7.22
N GLU A 20 19.93 5.47 7.11
CA GLU A 20 20.10 6.41 8.22
C GLU A 20 18.75 6.99 8.74
N PHE A 21 17.67 6.84 7.97
CA PHE A 21 16.32 7.28 8.33
C PHE A 21 15.33 6.11 8.56
N VAL A 22 15.83 4.87 8.55
CA VAL A 22 14.99 3.67 8.63
C VAL A 22 15.51 2.77 9.72
N ASP A 23 14.74 2.59 10.80
CA ASP A 23 15.12 1.74 11.93
C ASP A 23 15.15 0.27 11.56
N GLU A 24 14.17 -0.20 10.77
CA GLU A 24 14.05 -1.60 10.38
C GLU A 24 13.37 -1.75 9.00
N ILE A 25 13.83 -2.74 8.23
CA ILE A 25 13.20 -3.14 6.97
C ILE A 25 12.63 -4.54 7.14
N ILE A 26 11.30 -4.63 7.07
CA ILE A 26 10.56 -5.88 7.14
C ILE A 26 10.15 -6.30 5.72
N LEU A 27 10.43 -7.54 5.36
CA LEU A 27 9.94 -8.15 4.13
C LEU A 27 8.96 -9.27 4.46
N VAL A 28 7.82 -9.29 3.80
CA VAL A 28 6.87 -10.40 3.86
C VAL A 28 6.75 -11.03 2.49
N ASP A 29 7.20 -12.26 2.38
CA ASP A 29 7.13 -13.05 1.15
C ASP A 29 5.82 -13.84 1.08
N ASP A 30 5.01 -13.60 0.06
CA ASP A 30 3.70 -14.23 -0.11
C ASP A 30 3.78 -15.59 -0.83
N GLY A 31 4.70 -16.43 -0.37
CA GLY A 31 4.90 -17.77 -0.93
C GLY A 31 5.49 -17.74 -2.34
N SER A 32 6.57 -16.98 -2.53
CA SER A 32 7.28 -16.91 -3.81
C SER A 32 7.80 -18.27 -4.28
N HIS A 33 7.85 -18.44 -5.58
CA HIS A 33 8.45 -19.62 -6.24
C HIS A 33 9.88 -19.38 -6.69
N ASP A 34 10.37 -18.15 -6.61
CA ASP A 34 11.75 -17.77 -6.91
C ASP A 34 12.59 -17.66 -5.63
N SER A 35 13.80 -17.12 -5.74
CA SER A 35 14.71 -16.95 -4.60
C SER A 35 14.45 -15.71 -3.73
N THR A 36 13.24 -15.12 -3.76
CA THR A 36 12.93 -13.88 -3.02
C THR A 36 13.30 -13.98 -1.53
N ALA A 37 12.82 -15.01 -0.82
CA ALA A 37 13.09 -15.17 0.61
C ALA A 37 14.59 -15.37 0.90
N LYS A 38 15.30 -16.11 0.02
CA LYS A 38 16.74 -16.32 0.13
C LYS A 38 17.51 -15.00 -0.03
N VAL A 39 17.20 -14.21 -1.07
CA VAL A 39 17.82 -12.89 -1.28
C VAL A 39 17.54 -11.96 -0.10
N ALA A 40 16.33 -11.99 0.45
CA ALA A 40 15.99 -11.19 1.63
C ALA A 40 16.84 -11.54 2.87
N ALA A 41 17.04 -12.83 3.12
CA ALA A 41 17.90 -13.30 4.21
C ALA A 41 19.39 -12.92 3.99
N GLU A 42 19.91 -13.09 2.77
CA GLU A 42 21.28 -12.68 2.41
C GLU A 42 21.51 -11.16 2.58
N LEU A 43 20.46 -10.33 2.44
CA LEU A 43 20.50 -8.89 2.68
C LEU A 43 20.31 -8.53 4.17
N GLY A 44 20.10 -9.50 5.06
CA GLY A 44 19.89 -9.27 6.49
C GLY A 44 18.51 -8.63 6.80
N LEU A 45 17.51 -8.84 5.95
CA LEU A 45 16.18 -8.29 6.18
C LEU A 45 15.40 -9.14 7.20
N THR A 46 14.64 -8.49 8.09
CA THR A 46 13.63 -9.18 8.88
C THR A 46 12.57 -9.77 7.97
N THR A 47 12.61 -11.09 7.77
CA THR A 47 11.83 -11.76 6.74
C THR A 47 10.78 -12.69 7.33
N PHE A 48 9.53 -12.55 6.87
CA PHE A 48 8.41 -13.44 7.14
C PHE A 48 7.94 -14.09 5.85
N VAL A 49 7.54 -15.36 5.91
CA VAL A 49 7.08 -16.10 4.74
C VAL A 49 5.72 -16.71 4.98
N HIS A 50 4.77 -16.45 4.07
CA HIS A 50 3.50 -17.16 4.05
C HIS A 50 3.69 -18.59 3.53
N ARG A 51 2.98 -19.54 4.12
CA ARG A 51 3.05 -20.97 3.70
C ARG A 51 2.55 -21.19 2.28
N GLN A 52 1.71 -20.27 1.77
CA GLN A 52 1.17 -20.24 0.43
C GLN A 52 0.84 -18.80 0.06
N ASN A 53 0.62 -18.52 -1.23
CA ASN A 53 0.16 -17.20 -1.66
C ASN A 53 -1.23 -16.92 -1.08
N LEU A 54 -1.33 -15.90 -0.25
CA LEU A 54 -2.56 -15.45 0.43
C LEU A 54 -3.18 -14.22 -0.22
N GLY A 55 -2.45 -13.58 -1.11
CA GLY A 55 -2.90 -12.42 -1.87
C GLY A 55 -2.31 -11.09 -1.39
N TYR A 56 -2.35 -10.13 -2.28
CA TYR A 56 -1.72 -8.82 -2.14
C TYR A 56 -2.13 -8.07 -0.86
N GLY A 57 -3.43 -8.01 -0.58
CA GLY A 57 -3.94 -7.34 0.64
C GLY A 57 -3.55 -8.08 1.91
N ARG A 58 -3.58 -9.42 1.90
CA ARG A 58 -3.16 -10.24 3.05
C ARG A 58 -1.68 -10.02 3.35
N ASN A 59 -0.85 -9.96 2.34
CA ASN A 59 0.57 -9.69 2.50
C ASN A 59 0.83 -8.33 3.17
N GLN A 60 0.14 -7.28 2.74
CA GLN A 60 0.24 -5.97 3.39
C GLN A 60 -0.24 -5.98 4.85
N LYS A 61 -1.34 -6.67 5.15
CA LYS A 61 -1.82 -6.82 6.55
C LYS A 61 -0.74 -7.44 7.44
N THR A 62 -0.02 -8.43 6.94
CA THR A 62 1.12 -9.03 7.65
C THR A 62 2.25 -8.03 7.85
N CYS A 63 2.62 -7.26 6.81
CA CYS A 63 3.63 -6.20 6.92
C CYS A 63 3.26 -5.18 8.02
N TYR A 64 2.03 -4.68 8.02
CA TYR A 64 1.57 -3.71 9.03
C TYR A 64 1.59 -4.29 10.43
N ARG A 65 1.10 -5.52 10.61
CA ARG A 65 1.09 -6.18 11.91
C ARG A 65 2.48 -6.32 12.48
N GLU A 66 3.42 -6.81 11.68
CA GLU A 66 4.78 -7.03 12.14
C GLU A 66 5.50 -5.72 12.45
N ALA A 67 5.27 -4.68 11.68
CA ALA A 67 5.79 -3.35 11.99
C ALA A 67 5.23 -2.82 13.33
N LEU A 68 3.93 -2.93 13.56
CA LEU A 68 3.30 -2.51 14.82
C LEU A 68 3.81 -3.30 16.03
N ARG A 69 3.98 -4.63 15.89
CA ARG A 69 4.54 -5.50 16.95
C ARG A 69 5.95 -5.13 17.34
N ARG A 70 6.73 -4.64 16.38
CA ARG A 70 8.12 -4.20 16.58
C ARG A 70 8.24 -2.76 17.04
N GLY A 71 7.12 -2.11 17.31
CA GLY A 71 7.11 -0.78 17.91
C GLY A 71 7.18 0.38 16.92
N ALA A 72 6.98 0.15 15.62
CA ALA A 72 7.03 1.22 14.63
C ALA A 72 5.99 2.30 14.90
N ASP A 73 6.40 3.59 14.91
CA ASP A 73 5.53 4.75 14.99
C ASP A 73 5.03 5.20 13.61
N ILE A 74 5.88 5.00 12.59
CA ILE A 74 5.57 5.29 11.19
C ILE A 74 5.89 4.05 10.36
N VAL A 75 4.95 3.60 9.54
CA VAL A 75 5.14 2.45 8.65
C VAL A 75 5.04 2.90 7.20
N ILE A 76 6.08 2.63 6.42
CA ILE A 76 6.13 2.97 5.00
C ILE A 76 6.02 1.69 4.17
N MET A 77 5.01 1.62 3.31
CA MET A 77 4.80 0.54 2.38
C MET A 77 5.60 0.81 1.09
N LEU A 78 6.72 0.15 0.95
CA LEU A 78 7.56 0.18 -0.25
C LEU A 78 7.57 -1.18 -0.93
N HIS A 79 7.19 -1.23 -2.20
CA HIS A 79 7.22 -2.47 -2.98
C HIS A 79 8.63 -2.75 -3.50
N PRO A 80 9.11 -4.03 -3.44
CA PRO A 80 10.47 -4.37 -3.88
C PRO A 80 10.60 -4.54 -5.40
N ASP A 81 9.65 -4.03 -6.19
CA ASP A 81 9.62 -4.10 -7.65
C ASP A 81 10.34 -2.96 -8.36
N TYR A 82 11.00 -2.08 -7.58
CA TYR A 82 11.78 -0.94 -8.04
C TYR A 82 11.01 0.09 -8.88
N GLN A 83 9.68 0.09 -8.84
CA GLN A 83 8.86 1.09 -9.54
C GLN A 83 8.89 2.47 -8.86
N TYR A 84 9.02 2.49 -7.54
CA TYR A 84 9.05 3.71 -6.73
C TYR A 84 10.48 3.99 -6.24
N SER A 85 10.84 5.28 -6.16
CA SER A 85 12.14 5.68 -5.62
C SER A 85 12.18 5.51 -4.09
N PRO A 86 13.05 4.67 -3.53
CA PRO A 86 13.20 4.52 -2.08
C PRO A 86 13.61 5.83 -1.38
N ASN A 87 14.27 6.74 -2.07
CA ASN A 87 14.70 8.03 -1.51
C ASN A 87 13.54 8.91 -1.02
N LEU A 88 12.31 8.69 -1.51
CA LEU A 88 11.13 9.43 -1.06
C LEU A 88 10.63 8.99 0.32
N ILE A 89 11.18 7.93 0.91
CA ILE A 89 10.90 7.51 2.29
C ILE A 89 11.01 8.69 3.25
N VAL A 90 12.08 9.48 3.13
CA VAL A 90 12.34 10.63 4.02
C VAL A 90 11.22 11.67 3.92
N SER A 91 10.77 11.99 2.70
CA SER A 91 9.68 12.95 2.50
C SER A 91 8.35 12.45 3.05
N LEU A 92 8.02 11.18 2.81
CA LEU A 92 6.79 10.56 3.33
C LEU A 92 6.81 10.47 4.86
N ALA A 93 7.93 10.03 5.44
CA ALA A 93 8.11 9.97 6.89
C ALA A 93 8.01 11.36 7.53
N GLY A 94 8.66 12.36 6.95
CA GLY A 94 8.67 13.73 7.47
C GLY A 94 7.29 14.34 7.57
N MET A 95 6.40 14.10 6.60
CA MET A 95 5.01 14.60 6.64
C MET A 95 4.25 14.09 7.88
N ILE A 96 4.55 12.87 8.34
CA ILE A 96 3.92 12.27 9.52
C ILE A 96 4.68 12.64 10.79
N ALA A 97 6.01 12.56 10.77
CA ALA A 97 6.85 12.80 11.95
C ALA A 97 6.70 14.23 12.50
N PHE A 98 6.50 15.22 11.63
CA PHE A 98 6.23 16.61 12.03
C PHE A 98 4.77 16.90 12.37
N GLY A 99 3.87 15.89 12.33
CA GLY A 99 2.49 16.01 12.73
C GLY A 99 1.58 16.74 11.74
N GLU A 100 2.04 17.00 10.51
CA GLU A 100 1.23 17.69 9.50
C GLU A 100 0.13 16.78 8.94
N TYR A 101 0.45 15.47 8.76
CA TYR A 101 -0.46 14.47 8.22
C TYR A 101 -0.39 13.17 9.04
N ASP A 102 -1.47 12.40 8.97
CA ASP A 102 -1.57 11.07 9.58
C ASP A 102 -1.18 9.97 8.56
N VAL A 103 -1.32 10.32 7.27
CA VAL A 103 -1.01 9.46 6.12
C VAL A 103 -0.34 10.28 5.02
N ALA A 104 0.70 9.73 4.38
CA ALA A 104 1.35 10.34 3.23
C ALA A 104 1.37 9.37 2.03
N LEU A 105 1.12 9.89 0.83
CA LEU A 105 1.03 9.12 -0.40
C LEU A 105 2.08 9.60 -1.40
N GLY A 106 2.79 8.67 -2.04
CA GLY A 106 3.64 8.96 -3.19
C GLY A 106 2.81 8.93 -4.48
N SER A 107 2.33 10.09 -4.93
CA SER A 107 1.47 10.18 -6.12
C SER A 107 2.27 10.26 -7.41
N ARG A 108 1.93 9.38 -8.36
CA ARG A 108 2.49 9.37 -9.72
C ARG A 108 1.86 10.45 -10.60
N ILE A 109 0.68 10.92 -10.22
CA ILE A 109 -0.15 11.84 -10.99
C ILE A 109 0.06 13.29 -10.56
N LEU A 110 0.51 13.52 -9.35
CA LEU A 110 0.84 14.85 -8.84
C LEU A 110 2.11 15.36 -9.54
N GLY A 111 1.94 16.00 -10.69
CA GLY A 111 3.02 16.44 -11.56
C GLY A 111 2.99 15.73 -12.92
N VAL A 112 4.02 15.94 -13.73
CA VAL A 112 4.06 15.47 -15.15
C VAL A 112 4.76 14.11 -15.33
N GLY A 113 5.05 13.39 -14.25
CA GLY A 113 5.94 12.22 -14.27
C GLY A 113 5.32 10.92 -14.79
N ALA A 114 4.02 10.72 -14.67
CA ALA A 114 3.39 9.43 -14.93
C ALA A 114 3.61 8.92 -16.38
N LEU A 115 3.22 9.69 -17.37
CA LEU A 115 3.37 9.31 -18.79
C LEU A 115 4.84 9.33 -19.23
N LYS A 116 5.63 10.30 -18.75
CA LYS A 116 7.07 10.35 -19.03
C LYS A 116 7.82 9.16 -18.40
N GLY A 117 7.36 8.66 -17.28
CA GLY A 117 7.88 7.46 -16.62
C GLY A 117 7.44 6.14 -17.28
N GLY A 118 6.68 6.19 -18.38
CA GLY A 118 6.27 5.03 -19.16
C GLY A 118 4.92 4.42 -18.74
N MET A 119 4.09 5.11 -17.98
CA MET A 119 2.75 4.62 -17.65
C MET A 119 1.92 4.46 -18.94
N PRO A 120 1.35 3.26 -19.22
CA PRO A 120 0.48 3.06 -20.36
C PRO A 120 -0.71 4.02 -20.34
N LEU A 121 -1.05 4.61 -21.49
CA LEU A 121 -2.10 5.64 -21.60
C LEU A 121 -3.46 5.15 -21.06
N TYR A 122 -3.84 3.90 -21.33
CA TYR A 122 -5.10 3.35 -20.81
C TYR A 122 -5.11 3.28 -19.27
N LYS A 123 -3.96 2.99 -18.63
CA LYS A 123 -3.84 3.02 -17.15
C LYS A 123 -3.97 4.44 -16.61
N TYR A 124 -3.37 5.40 -17.30
CA TYR A 124 -3.49 6.82 -16.94
C TYR A 124 -4.95 7.29 -17.01
N ILE A 125 -5.63 7.03 -18.12
CA ILE A 125 -7.04 7.41 -18.31
C ILE A 125 -7.93 6.74 -17.25
N SER A 126 -7.76 5.44 -17.03
CA SER A 126 -8.52 4.70 -16.03
C SER A 126 -8.28 5.23 -14.61
N ASN A 127 -7.02 5.55 -14.28
CA ASN A 127 -6.67 6.16 -12.99
C ASN A 127 -7.40 7.51 -12.82
N ARG A 128 -7.36 8.39 -13.82
CA ARG A 128 -8.02 9.70 -13.76
C ARG A 128 -9.53 9.58 -13.61
N PHE A 129 -10.16 8.66 -14.35
CA PHE A 129 -11.59 8.39 -14.28
C PHE A 129 -12.00 7.89 -12.88
N LEU A 130 -11.33 6.87 -12.37
CA LEU A 130 -11.64 6.32 -11.04
C LEU A 130 -11.39 7.35 -9.94
N THR A 131 -10.28 8.09 -10.00
CA THR A 131 -9.97 9.16 -9.04
C THR A 131 -11.05 10.25 -9.04
N PHE A 132 -11.54 10.65 -10.21
CA PHE A 132 -12.62 11.63 -10.33
C PHE A 132 -13.88 11.18 -9.58
N PHE A 133 -14.32 9.93 -9.80
CA PHE A 133 -15.47 9.36 -9.10
C PHE A 133 -15.24 9.28 -7.59
N GLN A 134 -14.06 8.85 -7.16
CA GLN A 134 -13.72 8.76 -5.74
C GLN A 134 -13.75 10.13 -5.07
N ASN A 135 -13.14 11.14 -5.69
CA ASN A 135 -13.14 12.51 -5.16
C ASN A 135 -14.57 13.04 -4.95
N ILE A 136 -15.49 12.77 -5.90
CA ILE A 136 -16.91 13.16 -5.77
C ILE A 136 -17.60 12.37 -4.66
N LEU A 137 -17.50 11.04 -4.70
CA LEU A 137 -18.24 10.18 -3.78
C LEU A 137 -17.72 10.27 -2.34
N MET A 138 -16.43 10.41 -2.14
CA MET A 138 -15.82 10.55 -0.81
C MET A 138 -15.80 11.99 -0.31
N LYS A 139 -16.06 12.99 -1.19
CA LYS A 139 -15.89 14.42 -0.89
C LYS A 139 -14.48 14.73 -0.34
N TYR A 140 -13.47 14.09 -0.91
CA TYR A 140 -12.07 14.25 -0.56
C TYR A 140 -11.25 14.41 -1.83
N LYS A 141 -10.26 15.30 -1.85
CA LYS A 141 -9.49 15.62 -3.06
C LYS A 141 -8.09 15.05 -2.96
N LEU A 142 -7.85 13.96 -3.69
CA LEU A 142 -6.52 13.43 -3.97
C LEU A 142 -6.22 13.52 -5.47
N SER A 143 -4.95 13.54 -5.82
CA SER A 143 -4.50 13.46 -7.21
C SER A 143 -4.66 12.05 -7.75
N GLU A 144 -4.47 11.02 -6.91
CA GLU A 144 -4.77 9.61 -7.21
C GLU A 144 -5.01 8.79 -5.94
N TYR A 145 -5.75 7.66 -6.07
CA TYR A 145 -6.00 6.67 -5.02
C TYR A 145 -5.29 5.32 -5.28
N HIS A 146 -4.57 5.20 -6.40
CA HIS A 146 -4.11 3.92 -6.93
C HIS A 146 -2.60 3.71 -6.83
N THR A 147 -1.93 4.51 -6.00
CA THR A 147 -0.53 4.33 -5.68
C THR A 147 -0.34 3.26 -4.61
N GLY A 148 0.72 2.46 -4.70
CA GLY A 148 1.14 1.52 -3.64
C GLY A 148 2.15 2.13 -2.67
N TYR A 149 2.70 3.31 -2.96
CA TYR A 149 3.71 3.94 -2.11
C TYR A 149 3.05 4.84 -1.07
N ARG A 150 3.05 4.40 0.17
CA ARG A 150 2.26 4.99 1.25
C ARG A 150 2.99 4.94 2.56
N ALA A 151 2.76 5.95 3.41
CA ALA A 151 3.21 5.97 4.78
C ALA A 151 2.01 6.20 5.71
N PHE A 152 2.03 5.57 6.88
CA PHE A 152 0.97 5.62 7.86
C PHE A 152 1.54 5.83 9.26
N SER A 153 0.89 6.65 10.07
CA SER A 153 1.15 6.67 11.51
C SER A 153 0.65 5.39 12.18
N ARG A 154 1.26 5.02 13.31
CA ARG A 154 0.78 3.93 14.17
C ARG A 154 -0.70 4.06 14.47
N THR A 155 -1.14 5.26 14.88
CA THR A 155 -2.54 5.53 15.26
C THR A 155 -3.53 5.14 14.15
N VAL A 156 -3.20 5.41 12.88
CA VAL A 156 -4.03 5.01 11.73
C VAL A 156 -4.12 3.49 11.65
N LEU A 157 -3.00 2.79 11.70
CA LEU A 157 -2.95 1.33 11.55
C LEU A 157 -3.61 0.59 12.72
N ASP A 158 -3.49 1.11 13.95
CA ASP A 158 -4.15 0.55 15.15
C ASP A 158 -5.66 0.78 15.15
N THR A 159 -6.14 1.84 14.48
CA THR A 159 -7.56 2.21 14.50
C THR A 159 -8.36 1.50 13.40
N LEU A 160 -7.79 1.38 12.19
CA LEU A 160 -8.54 0.90 11.04
C LEU A 160 -8.90 -0.60 11.16
N PRO A 161 -10.14 -1.01 10.79
CA PRO A 161 -10.58 -2.40 10.76
C PRO A 161 -10.02 -3.13 9.52
N LEU A 162 -8.69 -3.27 9.42
CA LEU A 162 -7.99 -3.73 8.23
C LEU A 162 -8.33 -5.18 7.85
N GLU A 163 -8.69 -6.03 8.83
CA GLU A 163 -9.11 -7.42 8.55
C GLU A 163 -10.47 -7.50 7.85
N ALA A 164 -11.28 -6.46 7.90
CA ALA A 164 -12.53 -6.39 7.14
C ALA A 164 -12.31 -6.12 5.64
N ASN A 165 -11.11 -5.69 5.26
CA ASN A 165 -10.75 -5.38 3.88
C ASN A 165 -10.40 -6.64 3.09
N SER A 166 -10.51 -6.53 1.76
CA SER A 166 -10.13 -7.57 0.80
C SER A 166 -8.67 -8.04 1.00
N ASP A 167 -8.42 -9.30 0.71
CA ASP A 167 -7.06 -9.84 0.62
C ASP A 167 -6.42 -9.67 -0.77
N ASP A 168 -7.17 -9.13 -1.74
CA ASP A 168 -6.73 -8.83 -3.11
C ASP A 168 -6.42 -7.32 -3.28
N PHE A 169 -6.15 -6.85 -4.48
CA PHE A 169 -5.75 -5.47 -4.83
C PHE A 169 -6.73 -4.37 -4.38
N ALA A 170 -8.01 -4.68 -4.16
CA ALA A 170 -8.97 -3.73 -3.62
C ALA A 170 -8.63 -3.24 -2.20
N PHE A 171 -7.78 -3.97 -1.46
CA PHE A 171 -7.33 -3.63 -0.12
C PHE A 171 -6.86 -2.18 -0.01
N ASP A 172 -5.97 -1.78 -0.88
CA ASP A 172 -5.38 -0.44 -0.91
C ASP A 172 -6.42 0.67 -1.00
N ASN A 173 -7.42 0.46 -1.86
CA ASN A 173 -8.48 1.43 -2.07
C ASN A 173 -9.46 1.47 -0.88
N GLN A 174 -9.79 0.30 -0.32
CA GLN A 174 -10.63 0.21 0.87
C GLN A 174 -9.96 0.88 2.07
N MET A 175 -8.64 0.71 2.23
CA MET A 175 -7.88 1.37 3.29
C MET A 175 -7.93 2.90 3.17
N LEU A 176 -7.78 3.47 1.97
CA LEU A 176 -7.91 4.91 1.76
C LEU A 176 -9.33 5.41 2.03
N ALA A 177 -10.34 4.63 1.64
CA ALA A 177 -11.72 4.97 1.96
C ALA A 177 -11.97 4.97 3.48
N GLN A 178 -11.39 4.04 4.23
CA GLN A 178 -11.44 4.03 5.69
C GLN A 178 -10.76 5.26 6.28
N ILE A 179 -9.57 5.64 5.81
CA ILE A 179 -8.83 6.82 6.26
C ILE A 179 -9.70 8.08 6.13
N VAL A 180 -10.33 8.28 4.97
CA VAL A 180 -11.28 9.40 4.76
C VAL A 180 -12.51 9.27 5.68
N PHE A 181 -13.03 8.06 5.85
CA PHE A 181 -14.22 7.81 6.68
C PHE A 181 -13.99 8.17 8.15
N PHE A 182 -12.85 7.77 8.69
CA PHE A 182 -12.46 8.03 10.09
C PHE A 182 -11.85 9.41 10.32
N GLY A 183 -11.68 10.22 9.26
CA GLY A 183 -11.31 11.63 9.38
C GLY A 183 -9.81 11.89 9.52
N TYR A 184 -8.95 10.96 9.14
CA TYR A 184 -7.51 11.17 9.16
C TYR A 184 -7.05 12.07 8.01
N ARG A 185 -5.99 12.84 8.26
CA ARG A 185 -5.41 13.78 7.30
C ARG A 185 -4.44 13.06 6.37
N MET A 186 -4.65 13.23 5.06
CA MET A 186 -3.75 12.68 4.04
C MET A 186 -3.05 13.80 3.26
N GLY A 187 -1.75 13.63 3.04
CA GLY A 187 -0.97 14.46 2.14
C GLY A 187 -0.36 13.66 0.99
N GLU A 188 0.06 14.36 -0.06
CA GLU A 188 0.63 13.75 -1.26
C GLU A 188 2.01 14.35 -1.56
N VAL A 189 2.96 13.49 -1.96
CA VAL A 189 4.26 13.86 -2.52
C VAL A 189 4.32 13.41 -3.96
N SER A 190 4.84 14.23 -4.86
CA SER A 190 5.08 13.80 -6.24
C SER A 190 6.10 12.67 -6.29
N CYS A 191 5.72 11.56 -6.90
CA CYS A 191 6.55 10.36 -7.01
C CYS A 191 6.74 9.96 -8.47
N PRO A 192 7.89 10.31 -9.08
CA PRO A 192 8.25 9.77 -10.39
C PRO A 192 8.33 8.24 -10.32
N THR A 193 7.69 7.57 -11.27
CA THR A 193 7.69 6.11 -11.35
C THR A 193 8.47 5.61 -12.55
N ARG A 194 9.05 4.43 -12.41
CA ARG A 194 9.82 3.75 -13.43
C ARG A 194 9.01 2.55 -13.94
N TYR A 195 8.58 2.59 -15.20
CA TYR A 195 7.96 1.46 -15.87
C TYR A 195 8.97 0.81 -16.79
N PHE A 196 9.31 -0.44 -16.56
CA PHE A 196 10.31 -1.20 -17.35
C PHE A 196 9.81 -2.63 -17.59
N PRO A 197 10.30 -3.32 -18.63
CA PRO A 197 9.97 -4.73 -18.85
C PRO A 197 10.37 -5.57 -17.64
N GLY A 198 9.42 -6.30 -17.05
CA GLY A 198 9.62 -7.09 -15.83
C GLY A 198 9.15 -6.43 -14.55
N ALA A 199 8.79 -5.14 -14.58
CA ALA A 199 8.11 -4.51 -13.45
C ALA A 199 6.75 -5.17 -13.18
N SER A 200 6.39 -5.27 -11.90
CA SER A 200 5.10 -5.85 -11.49
C SER A 200 3.93 -5.08 -12.11
N SER A 201 3.01 -5.79 -12.74
CA SER A 201 1.81 -5.18 -13.34
C SER A 201 0.64 -6.15 -13.30
N ILE A 202 -0.49 -5.68 -12.83
CA ILE A 202 -1.72 -6.47 -12.87
C ILE A 202 -2.20 -6.66 -14.31
N SER A 203 -2.74 -7.84 -14.63
CA SER A 203 -3.33 -8.13 -15.94
C SER A 203 -4.55 -7.25 -16.21
N PHE A 204 -4.91 -7.10 -17.49
CA PHE A 204 -6.09 -6.30 -17.88
C PHE A 204 -7.38 -6.75 -17.17
N ALA A 205 -7.66 -8.07 -17.12
CA ALA A 205 -8.82 -8.62 -16.44
C ALA A 205 -8.83 -8.28 -14.93
N ARG A 206 -7.69 -8.39 -14.27
CA ARG A 206 -7.55 -7.99 -12.85
C ARG A 206 -7.72 -6.48 -12.68
N SER A 207 -7.25 -5.66 -13.64
CA SER A 207 -7.45 -4.19 -13.61
C SER A 207 -8.93 -3.83 -13.71
N VAL A 208 -9.72 -4.53 -14.53
CA VAL A 208 -11.18 -4.34 -14.63
C VAL A 208 -11.85 -4.73 -13.30
N LYS A 209 -11.53 -5.91 -12.75
CA LYS A 209 -12.04 -6.36 -11.43
C LYS A 209 -11.71 -5.33 -10.34
N TYR A 210 -10.49 -4.83 -10.33
CA TYR A 210 -10.05 -3.78 -9.42
C TYR A 210 -10.90 -2.51 -9.57
N GLY A 211 -11.11 -2.03 -10.80
CA GLY A 211 -11.95 -0.86 -11.08
C GLY A 211 -13.37 -0.98 -10.51
N PHE A 212 -14.03 -2.13 -10.68
CA PHE A 212 -15.32 -2.39 -10.05
C PHE A 212 -15.25 -2.39 -8.53
N GLY A 213 -14.20 -2.95 -7.94
CA GLY A 213 -13.95 -2.92 -6.49
C GLY A 213 -13.84 -1.49 -5.96
N VAL A 214 -13.13 -0.62 -6.69
CA VAL A 214 -12.98 0.81 -6.38
C VAL A 214 -14.33 1.53 -6.38
N LEU A 215 -15.14 1.34 -7.42
CA LEU A 215 -16.46 1.96 -7.52
C LEU A 215 -17.38 1.45 -6.42
N ALA A 216 -17.41 0.14 -6.18
CA ALA A 216 -18.20 -0.47 -5.10
C ALA A 216 -17.82 0.11 -3.73
N THR A 217 -16.53 0.20 -3.42
CA THR A 217 -16.02 0.79 -2.17
C THR A 217 -16.47 2.24 -2.02
N SER A 218 -16.41 3.02 -3.10
CA SER A 218 -16.81 4.44 -3.09
C SER A 218 -18.32 4.62 -2.86
N ILE A 219 -19.13 3.73 -3.45
CA ILE A 219 -20.58 3.70 -3.23
C ILE A 219 -20.89 3.27 -1.78
N GLN A 220 -20.23 2.21 -1.29
CA GLN A 220 -20.37 1.77 0.11
C GLN A 220 -20.06 2.89 1.09
N PHE A 221 -18.96 3.61 0.86
CA PHE A 221 -18.58 4.79 1.65
C PHE A 221 -19.72 5.81 1.68
N ARG A 222 -20.31 6.14 0.53
CA ARG A 222 -21.38 7.13 0.44
C ARG A 222 -22.66 6.68 1.13
N LEU A 223 -23.07 5.43 0.92
CA LEU A 223 -24.24 4.85 1.59
C LEU A 223 -24.07 4.80 3.11
N GLN A 224 -22.87 4.42 3.59
CA GLN A 224 -22.53 4.44 5.02
C GLN A 224 -22.60 5.87 5.60
N LYS A 225 -22.04 6.87 4.91
CA LYS A 225 -22.10 8.28 5.36
C LYS A 225 -23.51 8.86 5.37
N TRP A 226 -24.41 8.35 4.54
CA TRP A 226 -25.83 8.74 4.55
C TRP A 226 -26.67 7.96 5.59
N GLY A 227 -26.09 6.96 6.24
CA GLY A 227 -26.82 6.08 7.17
C GLY A 227 -27.79 5.11 6.49
N LEU A 228 -27.66 4.92 5.16
CA LEU A 228 -28.53 4.04 4.38
C LEU A 228 -28.09 2.56 4.40
N ALA A 229 -26.85 2.30 4.80
CA ALA A 229 -26.31 0.95 4.93
C ALA A 229 -25.20 0.92 5.99
N ASN A 230 -24.89 -0.28 6.49
CA ASN A 230 -23.80 -0.50 7.44
C ASN A 230 -22.83 -1.54 6.88
N PHE A 231 -21.57 -1.13 6.67
CA PHE A 231 -20.52 -1.97 6.11
C PHE A 231 -19.40 -2.19 7.13
N ARG A 232 -18.97 -3.45 7.29
CA ARG A 232 -17.92 -3.84 8.25
C ARG A 232 -16.62 -3.07 8.09
N ILE A 233 -16.25 -2.72 6.85
CA ILE A 233 -15.03 -1.96 6.56
C ILE A 233 -15.06 -0.53 7.15
N PHE A 234 -16.21 0.00 7.54
CA PHE A 234 -16.36 1.32 8.15
C PHE A 234 -16.82 1.25 9.63
N SER A 235 -16.75 0.07 10.25
CA SER A 235 -17.08 -0.09 11.66
C SER A 235 -15.89 0.22 12.55
N ALA A 236 -16.04 1.15 13.52
CA ALA A 236 -15.00 1.43 14.52
C ALA A 236 -14.69 0.22 15.41
N GLU A 237 -15.69 -0.67 15.61
CA GLU A 237 -15.56 -1.93 16.35
C GLU A 237 -15.14 -3.09 15.45
N GLY A 238 -14.79 -2.82 14.20
CA GLY A 238 -14.43 -3.82 13.20
C GLY A 238 -13.15 -4.57 13.51
N HIS A 239 -12.94 -5.64 12.77
CA HIS A 239 -11.81 -6.55 12.96
C HIS A 239 -10.47 -5.85 12.72
N LYS A 240 -9.71 -5.67 13.81
CA LYS A 240 -8.31 -5.24 13.78
C LYS A 240 -7.42 -6.37 13.23
N LEU A 241 -6.14 -6.09 13.04
CA LEU A 241 -5.18 -7.08 12.55
C LEU A 241 -5.11 -8.33 13.45
N LEU A 242 -5.31 -9.52 12.87
CA LEU A 242 -5.45 -10.81 13.55
C LEU A 242 -4.14 -11.62 13.63
N PRO A 243 -4.11 -12.72 14.43
CA PRO A 243 -2.91 -13.50 14.73
C PRO A 243 -2.35 -14.33 13.55
N ASP A 244 -1.30 -15.08 13.86
CA ASP A 244 -0.26 -15.61 12.98
C ASP A 244 -0.70 -16.73 12.02
N TYR A 245 -0.52 -16.53 10.74
CA TYR A 245 -0.66 -17.52 9.67
C TYR A 245 0.61 -17.64 8.79
N TYR A 246 1.74 -17.18 9.30
CA TYR A 246 3.06 -17.15 8.66
C TYR A 246 4.16 -17.55 9.65
N VAL A 247 5.35 -17.78 9.15
CA VAL A 247 6.54 -18.10 9.95
C VAL A 247 7.61 -17.05 9.68
N MET A 248 8.30 -16.62 10.75
CA MET A 248 9.52 -15.83 10.60
C MET A 248 10.63 -16.77 10.12
N VAL A 249 11.34 -16.37 9.08
CA VAL A 249 12.60 -17.05 8.69
C VAL A 249 13.64 -16.63 9.72
N LYS A 250 14.08 -17.60 10.53
CA LYS A 250 15.23 -17.40 11.41
C LYS A 250 16.49 -17.58 10.57
N GLU A 251 17.46 -16.73 10.79
CA GLU A 251 18.84 -16.86 10.27
C GLU A 251 19.47 -18.19 10.65
#